data_2aa164054450fa5db8315f23c151f63e
#
_entry.id   2aa164054450fa5db8315f23c151f63e
#
_cell.length_a   1.000
_cell.length_b   1.000
_cell.length_c   1.000
_cell.angle_alpha   90.00
_cell.angle_beta   90.00
_cell.angle_gamma   90.00
#
_symmetry.space_group_name_H-M   'P 1'
#
loop_
_entity.id
_entity.type
_entity.pdbx_description
1 polymer ?
#
loop_
_entity_poly.entity_id
_entity_poly.type
_entity_poly.pdbx_seq_one_letter_code
_entity_poly.pdbx_strand_id
1 'polypeptide(L)'
;RTNPDETLLKLLNDPAYSPVIVFPESYVRDEDARTVLSSTSSLAKRPLYVLLDGTWTEARKMFRKSPYLDKFPVISVQPETLSAYRLRVAAHDNHLCTAEVATCLLQQQGDLVASETLQQWFMIFRERYLKMKPHHNKPE
;
A
#
# COMPACT_ATOMS: atom_id res chain seq x y z
N ARG A 1 11.33 -1.04 12.39
CA ARG A 1 11.77 -2.42 12.17
C ARG A 1 11.74 -3.24 13.46
N THR A 2 12.76 -3.13 14.29
CA THR A 2 12.90 -3.93 15.51
C THR A 2 12.30 -3.28 16.74
N ASN A 3 12.01 -1.99 16.72
CA ASN A 3 11.44 -1.23 17.82
C ASN A 3 10.23 -0.42 17.33
N PRO A 4 9.09 -1.09 17.08
CA PRO A 4 7.90 -0.41 16.58
C PRO A 4 7.26 0.49 17.66
N ASP A 5 6.54 1.51 17.19
CA ASP A 5 5.77 2.42 18.05
C ASP A 5 4.67 1.65 18.81
N GLU A 6 4.45 2.00 20.07
CA GLU A 6 3.43 1.35 20.90
C GLU A 6 2.01 1.52 20.35
N THR A 7 1.71 2.69 19.77
CA THR A 7 0.40 2.95 19.16
C THR A 7 0.17 2.02 17.97
N LEU A 8 1.20 1.80 17.17
CA LEU A 8 1.14 0.86 16.05
C LEU A 8 0.88 -0.56 16.55
N LEU A 9 1.60 -1.01 17.57
CA LEU A 9 1.41 -2.35 18.14
C LEU A 9 0.00 -2.53 18.71
N LYS A 10 -0.55 -1.53 19.37
CA LYS A 10 -1.93 -1.57 19.88
C LYS A 10 -2.93 -1.72 18.74
N LEU A 11 -2.73 -1.00 17.65
CA LEU A 11 -3.60 -1.06 16.48
C LEU A 11 -3.52 -2.43 15.80
N LEU A 12 -2.32 -2.97 15.63
CA LEU A 12 -2.10 -4.30 15.02
C LEU A 12 -2.69 -5.43 15.87
N ASN A 13 -2.77 -5.27 17.17
CA ASN A 13 -3.31 -6.26 18.11
C ASN A 13 -4.76 -5.98 18.51
N ASP A 14 -5.39 -4.94 17.95
CA ASP A 14 -6.79 -4.62 18.21
C ASP A 14 -7.70 -5.73 17.68
N PRO A 15 -8.55 -6.33 18.54
CA PRO A 15 -9.44 -7.42 18.12
C PRO A 15 -10.51 -7.00 17.12
N ALA A 16 -10.72 -5.70 16.87
CA ALA A 16 -11.67 -5.21 15.88
C ALA A 16 -11.17 -5.35 14.44
N TYR A 17 -9.87 -5.58 14.23
CA TYR A 17 -9.24 -5.57 12.91
C TYR A 17 -8.53 -6.87 12.58
N SER A 18 -8.47 -7.16 11.27
CA SER A 18 -7.61 -8.19 10.68
C SER A 18 -6.51 -7.51 9.88
N PRO A 19 -5.28 -7.38 10.43
CA PRO A 19 -4.19 -6.74 9.68
C PRO A 19 -3.77 -7.55 8.47
N VAL A 20 -3.48 -6.85 7.37
CA VAL A 20 -3.00 -7.42 6.10
C VAL A 20 -1.87 -6.55 5.59
N ILE A 21 -0.73 -7.15 5.30
CA ILE A 21 0.42 -6.43 4.76
C ILE A 21 0.26 -6.28 3.25
N VAL A 22 0.32 -5.06 2.76
CA VAL A 22 0.24 -4.78 1.32
C VAL A 22 1.65 -4.78 0.74
N PHE A 23 1.99 -5.85 0.01
CA PHE A 23 3.31 -6.01 -0.59
C PHE A 23 3.23 -6.98 -1.76
N PRO A 24 4.10 -6.87 -2.79
CA PRO A 24 4.07 -7.80 -3.91
C PRO A 24 4.29 -9.25 -3.48
N GLU A 25 3.41 -10.13 -3.90
CA GLU A 25 3.45 -11.55 -3.51
C GLU A 25 4.72 -12.25 -3.98
N SER A 26 5.34 -11.77 -5.06
CA SER A 26 6.60 -12.32 -5.55
C SER A 26 7.76 -12.25 -4.56
N TYR A 27 7.62 -11.41 -3.53
CA TYR A 27 8.62 -11.29 -2.45
C TYR A 27 8.35 -12.22 -1.27
N VAL A 28 7.23 -12.91 -1.25
CA VAL A 28 6.93 -13.93 -0.24
C VAL A 28 7.60 -15.23 -0.66
N ARG A 29 8.50 -15.72 0.18
CA ARG A 29 9.21 -16.98 -0.07
C ARG A 29 8.45 -18.13 0.57
N ASP A 30 8.60 -19.33 0.03
CA ASP A 30 7.96 -20.54 0.57
C ASP A 30 8.37 -20.78 2.02
N GLU A 31 9.62 -20.53 2.36
CA GLU A 31 10.16 -20.65 3.71
C GLU A 31 9.59 -19.66 4.71
N ASP A 32 8.99 -18.57 4.26
CA ASP A 32 8.39 -17.55 5.15
C ASP A 32 7.10 -18.05 5.80
N ALA A 33 6.50 -19.11 5.29
CA ALA A 33 5.23 -19.70 5.77
C ALA A 33 4.10 -18.67 5.89
N ARG A 34 4.12 -17.63 5.05
CA ARG A 34 3.13 -16.54 5.07
C ARG A 34 1.96 -16.86 4.15
N THR A 35 0.76 -16.53 4.62
CA THR A 35 -0.44 -16.64 3.80
C THR A 35 -0.51 -15.47 2.83
N VAL A 36 -0.73 -15.77 1.55
CA VAL A 36 -1.00 -14.77 0.52
C VAL A 36 -2.49 -14.78 0.21
N LEU A 37 -3.14 -13.64 0.35
CA LEU A 37 -4.58 -13.49 0.11
C LEU A 37 -4.83 -12.95 -1.30
N SER A 38 -5.82 -13.50 -1.98
CA SER A 38 -6.36 -12.94 -3.23
C SER A 38 -7.48 -11.95 -2.97
N SER A 39 -8.13 -12.05 -1.80
CA SER A 39 -9.25 -11.20 -1.40
C SER A 39 -9.29 -11.09 0.12
N THR A 40 -9.87 -10.01 0.62
CA THR A 40 -10.12 -9.80 2.06
C THR A 40 -11.44 -10.42 2.54
N SER A 41 -12.22 -11.02 1.65
CA SER A 41 -13.52 -11.62 1.99
C SER A 41 -13.43 -12.80 2.96
N SER A 42 -12.27 -13.46 3.03
CA SER A 42 -12.01 -14.56 3.96
C SER A 42 -11.62 -14.12 5.37
N LEU A 43 -11.36 -12.83 5.57
CA LEU A 43 -10.96 -12.31 6.88
C LEU A 43 -12.15 -12.27 7.83
N ALA A 44 -11.92 -12.67 9.09
CA ALA A 44 -12.96 -12.72 10.11
C ALA A 44 -13.43 -11.34 10.57
N LYS A 45 -12.57 -10.33 10.43
CA LYS A 45 -12.77 -8.96 10.93
C LYS A 45 -12.49 -7.94 9.85
N ARG A 46 -12.73 -6.67 10.17
CA ARG A 46 -12.48 -5.57 9.25
C ARG A 46 -10.99 -5.53 8.85
N PRO A 47 -10.68 -5.50 7.55
CA PRO A 47 -9.30 -5.41 7.11
C PRO A 47 -8.62 -4.13 7.61
N LEU A 48 -7.41 -4.28 8.13
CA LEU A 48 -6.50 -3.18 8.41
C LEU A 48 -5.32 -3.30 7.46
N TYR A 49 -5.32 -2.48 6.43
CA TYR A 49 -4.25 -2.50 5.43
C TYR A 49 -3.01 -1.82 5.96
N VAL A 50 -1.91 -2.55 5.96
CA VAL A 50 -0.60 -2.04 6.39
C VAL A 50 0.25 -1.83 5.15
N LEU A 51 0.46 -0.56 4.79
CA LEU A 51 1.28 -0.16 3.66
C LEU A 51 2.66 0.25 4.17
N LEU A 52 3.70 -0.25 3.52
CA LEU A 52 5.09 0.05 3.87
C LEU A 52 5.55 1.25 3.05
N ASP A 53 5.61 2.42 3.69
CA ASP A 53 5.95 3.67 3.06
C ASP A 53 7.46 3.93 3.09
N GLY A 54 8.01 4.30 1.95
CA GLY A 54 9.43 4.56 1.79
C GLY A 54 9.90 4.26 0.37
N THR A 55 11.21 4.37 0.16
CA THR A 55 11.82 3.91 -1.08
C THR A 55 11.63 2.40 -1.20
N TRP A 56 11.79 1.88 -2.42
CA TRP A 56 11.66 0.43 -2.65
C TRP A 56 12.62 -0.38 -1.75
N THR A 57 13.86 0.08 -1.63
CA THR A 57 14.86 -0.57 -0.76
C THR A 57 14.44 -0.55 0.71
N GLU A 58 13.89 0.57 1.18
CA GLU A 58 13.41 0.71 2.56
C GLU A 58 12.19 -0.17 2.83
N ALA A 59 11.22 -0.16 1.94
CA ALA A 59 10.01 -0.97 2.06
C ALA A 59 10.35 -2.46 2.09
N ARG A 60 11.25 -2.91 1.23
CA ARG A 60 11.71 -4.29 1.18
C ARG A 60 12.42 -4.70 2.49
N LYS A 61 13.22 -3.81 3.05
CA LYS A 61 13.87 -4.05 4.36
C LYS A 61 12.83 -4.14 5.48
N MET A 62 11.83 -3.25 5.48
CA MET A 62 10.74 -3.31 6.46
C MET A 62 10.01 -4.65 6.37
N PHE A 63 9.69 -5.09 5.16
CA PHE A 63 9.02 -6.37 4.94
C PHE A 63 9.83 -7.57 5.46
N ARG A 64 11.14 -7.56 5.20
CA ARG A 64 12.04 -8.68 5.57
C ARG A 64 12.46 -8.67 7.04
N LYS A 65 12.59 -7.50 7.64
CA LYS A 65 13.25 -7.33 8.95
C LYS A 65 12.36 -6.70 10.01
N SER A 66 11.05 -6.92 9.91
CA SER A 66 10.09 -6.48 10.91
C SER A 66 9.33 -7.71 11.46
N PRO A 67 9.90 -8.42 12.43
CA PRO A 67 9.32 -9.68 12.92
C PRO A 67 7.88 -9.55 13.41
N TYR A 68 7.50 -8.41 13.96
CA TYR A 68 6.14 -8.15 14.44
C TYR A 68 5.09 -8.14 13.33
N LEU A 69 5.50 -8.07 12.06
CA LEU A 69 4.61 -8.13 10.89
C LEU A 69 4.50 -9.54 10.29
N ASP A 70 5.39 -10.45 10.67
CA ASP A 70 5.53 -11.75 9.99
C ASP A 70 4.31 -12.67 10.16
N LYS A 71 3.53 -12.49 11.21
CA LYS A 71 2.34 -13.31 11.49
C LYS A 71 1.12 -12.91 10.66
N PHE A 72 1.16 -11.77 9.99
CA PHE A 72 0.01 -11.28 9.23
C PHE A 72 0.07 -11.75 7.77
N PRO A 73 -1.09 -12.02 7.14
CA PRO A 73 -1.12 -12.37 5.73
C PRO A 73 -0.72 -11.20 4.84
N VAL A 74 -0.36 -11.52 3.62
CA VAL A 74 0.05 -10.55 2.60
C VAL A 74 -1.00 -10.50 1.51
N ILE A 75 -1.30 -9.29 1.01
CA ILE A 75 -2.12 -9.08 -0.19
C ILE A 75 -1.35 -8.18 -1.15
N SER A 76 -1.43 -8.46 -2.43
CA SER A 76 -0.81 -7.63 -3.47
C SER A 76 -1.86 -7.02 -4.38
N VAL A 77 -1.52 -5.87 -4.99
CA VAL A 77 -2.34 -5.29 -6.06
C VAL A 77 -2.07 -6.08 -7.33
N GLN A 78 -3.14 -6.54 -7.98
CA GLN A 78 -3.03 -7.36 -9.18
C GLN A 78 -2.53 -6.54 -10.38
N PRO A 79 -1.75 -7.15 -11.31
CA PRO A 79 -1.23 -6.44 -12.47
C PRO A 79 -2.31 -5.78 -13.34
N GLU A 80 -3.46 -6.41 -13.47
CA GLU A 80 -4.60 -5.88 -14.24
C GLU A 80 -5.12 -4.58 -13.63
N THR A 81 -5.24 -4.54 -12.30
CA THR A 81 -5.67 -3.34 -11.56
C THR A 81 -4.67 -2.20 -11.74
N LEU A 82 -3.37 -2.49 -11.62
CA LEU A 82 -2.30 -1.51 -11.83
C LEU A 82 -2.31 -0.95 -13.25
N SER A 83 -2.45 -1.81 -14.24
CA SER A 83 -2.49 -1.39 -15.65
C SER A 83 -3.68 -0.48 -15.94
N ALA A 84 -4.86 -0.84 -15.47
CA ALA A 84 -6.07 -0.03 -15.62
C ALA A 84 -5.93 1.33 -14.93
N TYR A 85 -5.34 1.37 -13.75
CA TYR A 85 -5.08 2.61 -13.03
C TYR A 85 -4.13 3.53 -13.82
N ARG A 86 -3.02 3.00 -14.31
CA ARG A 86 -2.03 3.78 -15.09
C ARG A 86 -2.63 4.37 -16.35
N LEU A 87 -3.51 3.64 -17.03
CA LEU A 87 -4.20 4.15 -18.20
C LEU A 87 -5.13 5.33 -17.88
N ARG A 88 -5.83 5.27 -16.75
CA ARG A 88 -6.78 6.34 -16.34
C ARG A 88 -6.08 7.62 -15.93
N VAL A 89 -4.95 7.53 -15.24
CA VAL A 89 -4.27 8.69 -14.65
C VAL A 89 -3.13 9.23 -15.50
N ALA A 90 -2.85 8.63 -16.65
CA ALA A 90 -1.74 9.02 -17.54
C ALA A 90 -0.42 9.16 -16.77
N ALA A 91 -0.07 8.14 -16.01
CA ALA A 91 1.13 8.15 -15.18
C ALA A 91 2.38 8.27 -16.05
N HIS A 92 3.19 9.29 -15.79
CA HIS A 92 4.45 9.54 -16.47
C HIS A 92 5.58 8.63 -15.98
N ASP A 93 5.34 7.89 -14.91
CA ASP A 93 6.33 7.11 -14.20
C ASP A 93 5.78 5.72 -13.92
N ASN A 94 6.66 4.71 -13.92
CA ASN A 94 6.30 3.33 -13.58
C ASN A 94 6.12 3.13 -12.07
N HIS A 95 6.43 4.16 -11.27
CA HIS A 95 6.30 4.10 -9.82
C HIS A 95 4.99 4.72 -9.36
N LEU A 96 4.24 3.97 -8.55
CA LEU A 96 3.09 4.49 -7.85
C LEU A 96 3.49 4.85 -6.42
N CYS A 97 3.00 5.98 -5.93
CA CYS A 97 3.16 6.34 -4.52
C CYS A 97 2.22 5.52 -3.63
N THR A 98 2.44 5.58 -2.33
CA THR A 98 1.64 4.83 -1.34
C THR A 98 0.15 5.09 -1.46
N ALA A 99 -0.26 6.36 -1.65
CA ALA A 99 -1.67 6.71 -1.82
C ALA A 99 -2.29 6.09 -3.07
N GLU A 100 -1.53 6.01 -4.17
CA GLU A 100 -1.99 5.38 -5.41
C GLU A 100 -2.14 3.88 -5.26
N VAL A 101 -1.20 3.23 -4.57
CA VAL A 101 -1.29 1.80 -4.24
C VAL A 101 -2.54 1.53 -3.39
N ALA A 102 -2.81 2.36 -2.39
CA ALA A 102 -4.01 2.25 -1.56
C ALA A 102 -5.29 2.39 -2.40
N THR A 103 -5.33 3.34 -3.34
CA THR A 103 -6.45 3.53 -4.26
C THR A 103 -6.71 2.27 -5.09
N CYS A 104 -5.65 1.70 -5.68
CA CYS A 104 -5.75 0.47 -6.46
C CYS A 104 -6.26 -0.70 -5.62
N LEU A 105 -5.76 -0.85 -4.41
CA LEU A 105 -6.15 -1.93 -3.51
C LEU A 105 -7.63 -1.83 -3.14
N LEU A 106 -8.12 -0.64 -2.78
CA LEU A 106 -9.52 -0.42 -2.46
C LEU A 106 -10.43 -0.75 -3.64
N GLN A 107 -10.04 -0.37 -4.85
CA GLN A 107 -10.77 -0.71 -6.06
C GLN A 107 -10.81 -2.22 -6.28
N GLN A 108 -9.67 -2.88 -6.15
CA GLN A 108 -9.54 -4.33 -6.32
C GLN A 108 -10.43 -5.10 -5.33
N GLN A 109 -10.55 -4.61 -4.10
CA GLN A 109 -11.38 -5.22 -3.07
C GLN A 109 -12.86 -4.82 -3.16
N GLY A 110 -13.25 -4.05 -4.17
CA GLY A 110 -14.63 -3.68 -4.41
C GLY A 110 -15.13 -2.48 -3.62
N ASP A 111 -14.27 -1.81 -2.87
CA ASP A 111 -14.61 -0.59 -2.14
C ASP A 111 -14.45 0.63 -3.05
N LEU A 112 -15.35 0.76 -4.01
CA LEU A 112 -15.25 1.73 -5.09
C LEU A 112 -15.42 3.17 -4.60
N VAL A 113 -16.28 3.40 -3.62
CA VAL A 113 -16.50 4.74 -3.05
C VAL A 113 -15.24 5.24 -2.34
N ALA A 114 -14.64 4.42 -1.50
CA ALA A 114 -13.41 4.77 -0.80
C ALA A 114 -12.24 4.97 -1.78
N SER A 115 -12.14 4.12 -2.79
CA SER A 115 -11.11 4.23 -3.84
C SER A 115 -11.22 5.55 -4.59
N GLU A 116 -12.42 5.89 -5.05
CA GLU A 116 -12.66 7.14 -5.78
C GLU A 116 -12.41 8.37 -4.90
N THR A 117 -12.87 8.34 -3.67
CA THR A 117 -12.68 9.43 -2.72
C THR A 117 -11.18 9.68 -2.46
N LEU A 118 -10.42 8.62 -2.23
CA LEU A 118 -8.97 8.74 -2.01
C LEU A 118 -8.26 9.25 -3.25
N GLN A 119 -8.65 8.77 -4.43
CA GLN A 119 -8.07 9.24 -5.70
C GLN A 119 -8.31 10.74 -5.91
N GLN A 120 -9.51 11.23 -5.64
CA GLN A 120 -9.84 12.65 -5.76
C GLN A 120 -9.01 13.51 -4.81
N TRP A 121 -8.88 13.10 -3.55
CA TRP A 121 -8.04 13.79 -2.57
C TRP A 121 -6.57 13.80 -2.98
N PHE A 122 -6.08 12.68 -3.47
CA PHE A 122 -4.70 12.58 -3.95
C PHE A 122 -4.43 13.50 -5.14
N MET A 123 -5.35 13.58 -6.09
CA MET A 123 -5.22 14.47 -7.24
C MET A 123 -5.18 15.94 -6.81
N ILE A 124 -6.03 16.34 -5.87
CA ILE A 124 -6.02 17.70 -5.31
C ILE A 124 -4.69 17.98 -4.60
N PHE A 125 -4.24 17.06 -3.79
CA PHE A 125 -2.96 17.17 -3.08
C PHE A 125 -1.80 17.32 -4.06
N ARG A 126 -1.74 16.47 -5.07
CA ARG A 126 -0.70 16.49 -6.10
C ARG A 126 -0.69 17.82 -6.86
N GLU A 127 -1.86 18.31 -7.26
CA GLU A 127 -1.97 19.60 -7.97
C GLU A 127 -1.42 20.75 -7.13
N ARG A 128 -1.82 20.81 -5.85
CA ARG A 128 -1.35 21.87 -4.94
C ARG A 128 0.15 21.73 -4.65
N TYR A 129 0.63 20.53 -4.47
CA TYR A 129 2.05 20.27 -4.24
C TYR A 129 2.91 20.72 -5.42
N LEU A 130 2.50 20.44 -6.66
CA LEU A 130 3.22 20.85 -7.86
C LEU A 130 3.23 22.37 -8.03
N LYS A 131 2.16 23.05 -7.63
CA LYS A 131 2.10 24.53 -7.64
C LYS A 131 3.02 25.17 -6.62
N MET A 132 3.23 24.52 -5.48
CA MET A 132 4.07 25.03 -4.39
C MET A 132 5.54 24.69 -4.55
N LYS A 133 5.87 23.71 -5.38
CA LYS A 133 7.24 23.28 -5.61
C LYS A 133 7.97 24.37 -6.41
N PRO A 134 9.11 24.91 -5.93
CA PRO A 134 9.87 25.86 -6.71
C PRO A 134 10.29 25.22 -8.03
N HIS A 135 10.10 25.95 -9.13
CA HIS A 135 10.58 25.53 -10.44
C HIS A 135 12.11 25.48 -10.38
N HIS A 136 12.66 24.28 -10.27
CA HIS A 136 14.06 24.09 -10.62
C HIS A 136 14.13 24.16 -12.14
N ASN A 137 14.47 25.34 -12.66
CA ASN A 137 14.98 25.45 -14.00
C ASN A 137 16.19 24.54 -14.08
N LYS A 138 16.02 23.36 -14.63
CA LYS A 138 17.17 22.59 -15.05
C LYS A 138 17.83 23.43 -16.15
N PRO A 139 19.10 23.82 -16.00
CA PRO A 139 19.81 24.41 -17.13
C PRO A 139 19.79 23.38 -18.25
N GLU A 140 19.34 23.83 -19.40
CA GLU A 140 19.41 23.03 -20.62
C GLU A 140 20.87 22.66 -20.94
#